data_28b0914cb00dc0557ea889cf57e9a428
#
_entry.id   28b0914cb00dc0557ea889cf57e9a428
#
_cell.length_a   1.000
_cell.length_b   1.000
_cell.length_c   1.000
_cell.angle_alpha   90.00
_cell.angle_beta   90.00
_cell.angle_gamma   90.00
#
_symmetry.space_group_name_H-M   'P 1'
#
loop_
_entity.id
_entity.type
_entity.pdbx_description
1 polymer ?
#
loop_
_entity_poly.entity_id
_entity_poly.type
_entity_poly.pdbx_seq_one_letter_code
_entity_poly.pdbx_strand_id
1 'polypeptide(L)'
;MAKTWYPVIDYIACKECGTCVAKCPHGVFDTAKAPAPVVTSPESCIDHCHGCGNRCPVGAITYVGDDTGWTPPNGTQEAEDACCSCGCEAASEKEVVVEYLYLDLQTCDRCIGTDAALDEVMATLTPALKLAGFEIKYNKIEMKTAELAAKYQFLSSPTIRVNGQDICGPVEENSCGCCSEISGTDVACRVFEYNGESYDVPPKEMLAGAILKTVFGGADSCSCGDYKLPDNLKAFYEGKTSKSACSCGGSCC
;
A
#
# COMPACT_ATOMS: atom_id res chain seq x y z
N MET A 1 -25.28 -10.36 38.18
CA MET A 1 -24.00 -10.77 37.54
C MET A 1 -23.88 -9.97 36.24
N ALA A 2 -22.73 -9.44 35.94
CA ALA A 2 -22.54 -8.74 34.67
C ALA A 2 -22.67 -9.75 33.52
N LYS A 3 -23.39 -9.36 32.46
CA LYS A 3 -23.52 -10.18 31.26
C LYS A 3 -22.16 -10.30 30.59
N THR A 4 -21.74 -11.50 30.26
CA THR A 4 -20.43 -11.79 29.66
C THR A 4 -20.47 -11.98 28.14
N TRP A 5 -21.66 -12.02 27.53
CA TRP A 5 -21.86 -12.25 26.10
C TRP A 5 -22.70 -11.15 25.47
N TYR A 6 -22.12 -10.38 24.51
CA TYR A 6 -22.83 -9.37 23.71
C TYR A 6 -22.02 -8.99 22.47
N PRO A 7 -22.66 -8.49 21.40
CA PRO A 7 -21.96 -8.07 20.20
C PRO A 7 -21.17 -6.77 20.41
N VAL A 8 -19.98 -6.71 19.82
CA VAL A 8 -19.15 -5.54 19.68
C VAL A 8 -19.06 -5.17 18.21
N ILE A 9 -19.23 -3.90 17.90
CA ILE A 9 -19.23 -3.38 16.54
C ILE A 9 -17.91 -2.71 16.23
N ASP A 10 -17.24 -3.18 15.19
CA ASP A 10 -16.15 -2.44 14.57
C ASP A 10 -16.74 -1.35 13.66
N TYR A 11 -16.77 -0.12 14.16
CA TYR A 11 -17.34 1.01 13.42
C TYR A 11 -16.48 1.47 12.26
N ILE A 12 -15.22 1.04 12.16
CA ILE A 12 -14.34 1.33 11.02
C ILE A 12 -14.74 0.43 9.83
N ALA A 13 -14.94 -0.85 10.10
CA ALA A 13 -15.37 -1.82 9.09
C ALA A 13 -16.88 -1.73 8.77
N CYS A 14 -17.69 -1.17 9.68
CA CYS A 14 -19.15 -1.14 9.55
C CYS A 14 -19.62 -0.19 8.44
N LYS A 15 -20.41 -0.72 7.49
CA LYS A 15 -21.05 0.08 6.41
C LYS A 15 -22.44 0.60 6.77
N GLU A 16 -22.86 0.53 8.03
CA GLU A 16 -24.17 0.99 8.53
C GLU A 16 -25.35 0.49 7.69
N CYS A 17 -25.29 -0.76 7.21
CA CYS A 17 -26.34 -1.35 6.37
C CYS A 17 -27.63 -1.70 7.13
N GLY A 18 -27.66 -1.61 8.44
CA GLY A 18 -28.81 -1.83 9.30
C GLY A 18 -29.27 -3.29 9.45
N THR A 19 -28.62 -4.25 8.78
CA THR A 19 -29.04 -5.67 8.78
C THR A 19 -29.07 -6.27 10.19
N CYS A 20 -28.08 -6.00 11.02
CA CYS A 20 -27.98 -6.48 12.39
C CYS A 20 -29.09 -5.89 13.27
N VAL A 21 -29.40 -4.60 13.13
CA VAL A 21 -30.47 -3.91 13.86
C VAL A 21 -31.84 -4.50 13.49
N ALA A 22 -32.13 -4.61 12.19
CA ALA A 22 -33.42 -5.08 11.69
C ALA A 22 -33.71 -6.58 11.96
N LYS A 23 -32.65 -7.39 12.10
CA LYS A 23 -32.77 -8.85 12.22
C LYS A 23 -32.55 -9.40 13.63
N CYS A 24 -32.19 -8.56 14.61
CA CYS A 24 -32.07 -8.99 16.00
C CYS A 24 -33.43 -9.03 16.69
N PRO A 25 -33.98 -10.22 17.05
CA PRO A 25 -35.30 -10.32 17.68
C PRO A 25 -35.26 -10.00 19.18
N HIS A 26 -34.05 -9.82 19.74
CA HIS A 26 -33.83 -9.70 21.20
C HIS A 26 -33.70 -8.26 21.68
N GLY A 27 -33.82 -7.26 20.78
CA GLY A 27 -33.79 -5.84 21.18
C GLY A 27 -32.44 -5.36 21.71
N VAL A 28 -31.35 -5.98 21.25
CA VAL A 28 -29.98 -5.62 21.67
C VAL A 28 -29.55 -4.26 21.14
N PHE A 29 -30.07 -3.88 19.97
CA PHE A 29 -29.72 -2.65 19.27
C PHE A 29 -30.80 -1.57 19.40
N ASP A 30 -30.37 -0.31 19.43
CA ASP A 30 -31.26 0.84 19.38
C ASP A 30 -31.85 1.00 17.97
N THR A 31 -33.14 0.72 17.85
CA THR A 31 -33.86 0.83 16.56
C THR A 31 -34.10 2.28 16.14
N ALA A 32 -34.06 3.24 17.08
CA ALA A 32 -34.21 4.66 16.76
C ALA A 32 -32.96 5.25 16.06
N LYS A 33 -31.85 4.58 16.20
CA LYS A 33 -30.57 4.97 15.55
C LYS A 33 -30.28 4.19 14.26
N ALA A 34 -31.22 3.36 13.82
CA ALA A 34 -31.07 2.64 12.55
C ALA A 34 -30.81 3.63 11.39
N PRO A 35 -29.92 3.29 10.44
CA PRO A 35 -29.25 2.02 10.22
C PRO A 35 -27.97 1.79 11.05
N ALA A 36 -27.50 2.79 11.81
CA ALA A 36 -26.31 2.66 12.66
C ALA A 36 -26.53 1.64 13.80
N PRO A 37 -25.68 0.61 13.95
CA PRO A 37 -25.85 -0.43 14.97
C PRO A 37 -25.32 0.03 16.33
N VAL A 38 -26.18 0.60 17.14
CA VAL A 38 -25.83 0.99 18.52
C VAL A 38 -26.35 -0.06 19.49
N VAL A 39 -25.45 -0.68 20.25
CA VAL A 39 -25.82 -1.66 21.29
C VAL A 39 -26.27 -0.90 22.54
N THR A 40 -27.52 -1.06 22.93
CA THR A 40 -28.13 -0.40 24.10
C THR A 40 -28.54 -1.36 25.19
N SER A 41 -28.85 -2.59 24.85
CA SER A 41 -29.32 -3.63 25.78
C SER A 41 -28.49 -4.91 25.64
N PRO A 42 -27.21 -4.89 26.02
CA PRO A 42 -26.31 -6.04 25.90
C PRO A 42 -26.82 -7.24 26.72
N GLU A 43 -27.52 -7.01 27.83
CA GLU A 43 -28.13 -8.05 28.67
C GLU A 43 -29.22 -8.86 27.96
N SER A 44 -29.81 -8.32 26.91
CA SER A 44 -30.84 -8.99 26.10
C SER A 44 -30.24 -9.95 25.06
N CYS A 45 -28.92 -9.94 24.87
CA CYS A 45 -28.27 -10.87 23.95
C CYS A 45 -28.31 -12.30 24.50
N ILE A 46 -28.61 -13.30 23.69
CA ILE A 46 -28.57 -14.70 24.08
C ILE A 46 -27.12 -15.19 24.07
N ASP A 47 -26.72 -15.93 25.10
CA ASP A 47 -25.38 -16.50 25.18
C ASP A 47 -25.08 -17.39 23.96
N HIS A 48 -23.91 -17.25 23.38
CA HIS A 48 -23.44 -17.96 22.17
C HIS A 48 -24.28 -17.70 20.90
N CYS A 49 -25.07 -16.64 20.87
CA CYS A 49 -25.81 -16.24 19.66
C CYS A 49 -24.94 -15.41 18.72
N HIS A 50 -24.59 -15.95 17.58
CA HIS A 50 -23.86 -15.25 16.51
C HIS A 50 -24.77 -14.72 15.38
N GLY A 51 -26.07 -14.60 15.62
CA GLY A 51 -27.06 -14.29 14.58
C GLY A 51 -26.84 -12.98 13.82
N CYS A 52 -26.42 -11.91 14.50
CA CYS A 52 -26.08 -10.64 13.86
C CYS A 52 -24.72 -10.68 13.15
N GLY A 53 -23.72 -11.32 13.75
CA GLY A 53 -22.39 -11.51 13.15
C GLY A 53 -22.44 -12.32 11.86
N ASN A 54 -23.19 -13.44 11.86
CA ASN A 54 -23.38 -14.29 10.66
C ASN A 54 -24.06 -13.57 9.50
N ARG A 55 -24.81 -12.51 9.77
CA ARG A 55 -25.53 -11.73 8.75
C ARG A 55 -24.84 -10.43 8.38
N CYS A 56 -23.75 -10.07 9.07
CA CYS A 56 -22.99 -8.87 8.74
C CYS A 56 -22.26 -9.06 7.41
N PRO A 57 -22.56 -8.26 6.36
CA PRO A 57 -21.95 -8.47 5.03
C PRO A 57 -20.45 -8.14 4.98
N VAL A 58 -19.95 -7.45 6.01
CA VAL A 58 -18.53 -7.03 6.10
C VAL A 58 -17.84 -7.57 7.35
N GLY A 59 -18.48 -8.49 8.09
CA GLY A 59 -17.87 -9.10 9.26
C GLY A 59 -17.55 -8.17 10.44
N ALA A 60 -18.12 -6.98 10.48
CA ALA A 60 -17.83 -5.94 11.47
C ALA A 60 -18.41 -6.21 12.89
N ILE A 61 -18.74 -7.45 13.23
CA ILE A 61 -19.36 -7.81 14.52
C ILE A 61 -18.61 -8.98 15.14
N THR A 62 -18.06 -8.76 16.31
CA THR A 62 -17.47 -9.76 17.20
C THR A 62 -18.26 -9.86 18.49
N TYR A 63 -17.87 -10.73 19.43
CA TYR A 63 -18.60 -10.91 20.69
C TYR A 63 -17.65 -10.90 21.89
N VAL A 64 -18.02 -10.21 22.95
CA VAL A 64 -17.34 -10.30 24.22
C VAL A 64 -17.57 -11.69 24.82
N GLY A 65 -16.53 -12.32 25.34
CA GLY A 65 -16.62 -13.63 25.98
C GLY A 65 -16.77 -14.81 25.02
N ASP A 66 -16.49 -14.60 23.73
CA ASP A 66 -16.53 -15.71 22.76
C ASP A 66 -15.31 -16.61 22.94
N ASP A 67 -15.56 -17.82 23.42
CA ASP A 67 -14.60 -18.92 23.58
C ASP A 67 -14.87 -20.08 22.62
N THR A 68 -15.79 -19.89 21.66
CA THR A 68 -16.23 -20.93 20.71
C THR A 68 -15.30 -21.09 19.52
N GLY A 69 -14.37 -20.15 19.31
CA GLY A 69 -13.54 -20.07 18.11
C GLY A 69 -14.31 -19.61 16.87
N TRP A 70 -15.53 -19.02 17.06
CA TRP A 70 -16.28 -18.46 15.96
C TRP A 70 -15.62 -17.21 15.39
N THR A 71 -15.58 -17.13 14.06
CA THR A 71 -15.13 -15.96 13.32
C THR A 71 -16.24 -15.45 12.40
N PRO A 72 -16.32 -14.13 12.14
CA PRO A 72 -17.33 -13.58 11.24
C PRO A 72 -17.19 -14.19 9.84
N PRO A 73 -18.24 -14.86 9.29
CA PRO A 73 -18.12 -15.56 8.01
C PRO A 73 -17.86 -14.65 6.80
N ASN A 74 -18.19 -13.36 6.94
CA ASN A 74 -17.95 -12.34 5.93
C ASN A 74 -16.97 -11.28 6.44
N GLY A 75 -16.32 -11.50 7.58
CA GLY A 75 -15.16 -10.71 7.99
C GLY A 75 -14.10 -10.89 6.93
N THR A 76 -13.32 -9.85 6.68
CA THR A 76 -12.00 -10.05 6.12
C THR A 76 -11.32 -11.02 7.07
N GLN A 77 -11.32 -12.32 6.73
CA GLN A 77 -10.33 -13.20 7.28
C GLN A 77 -9.02 -12.49 6.96
N GLU A 78 -8.21 -12.22 7.97
CA GLU A 78 -6.79 -12.11 7.73
C GLU A 78 -6.49 -13.33 6.87
N ALA A 79 -6.26 -13.10 5.60
CA ALA A 79 -5.94 -14.14 4.64
C ALA A 79 -4.53 -14.62 4.97
N GLU A 80 -4.46 -15.51 5.96
CA GLU A 80 -3.45 -16.54 5.95
C GLU A 80 -3.83 -17.44 4.78
N ASP A 81 -2.93 -17.52 3.80
CA ASP A 81 -3.03 -18.30 2.57
C ASP A 81 -3.88 -17.70 1.43
N ALA A 82 -3.34 -16.73 0.75
CA ALA A 82 -3.23 -16.57 -0.72
C ALA A 82 -2.65 -15.20 -1.09
N CYS A 83 -1.59 -14.77 -0.48
CA CYS A 83 -0.75 -13.76 -1.10
C CYS A 83 0.13 -14.47 -2.12
N CYS A 84 -0.15 -14.23 -3.42
CA CYS A 84 0.82 -14.53 -4.45
C CYS A 84 2.21 -14.05 -3.96
N SER A 85 3.25 -14.78 -4.31
CA SER A 85 4.67 -14.66 -3.92
C SER A 85 5.30 -13.28 -4.22
N CYS A 86 4.59 -12.18 -3.94
CA CYS A 86 5.01 -10.82 -4.22
C CYS A 86 5.84 -10.17 -3.10
N GLY A 87 6.29 -10.94 -2.11
CA GLY A 87 7.18 -10.44 -1.06
C GLY A 87 6.58 -9.35 -0.16
N CYS A 88 5.26 -9.25 -0.09
CA CYS A 88 4.60 -8.40 0.89
C CYS A 88 4.68 -9.09 2.25
N GLU A 89 5.76 -8.89 2.98
CA GLU A 89 5.80 -9.23 4.40
C GLU A 89 4.72 -8.40 5.10
N ALA A 90 3.79 -9.07 5.78
CA ALA A 90 2.79 -8.40 6.60
C ALA A 90 3.53 -7.60 7.68
N ALA A 91 3.66 -6.29 7.46
CA ALA A 91 4.23 -5.39 8.45
C ALA A 91 3.36 -5.47 9.71
N SER A 92 3.98 -5.65 10.88
CA SER A 92 3.29 -5.53 12.16
C SER A 92 2.56 -4.18 12.17
N GLU A 93 1.39 -4.06 12.80
CA GLU A 93 0.50 -2.87 12.78
C GLU A 93 1.17 -1.51 13.10
N LYS A 94 2.45 -1.54 13.45
CA LYS A 94 3.26 -0.36 13.79
C LYS A 94 4.47 -0.13 12.88
N GLU A 95 4.74 -1.02 11.92
CA GLU A 95 5.88 -0.85 11.01
C GLU A 95 5.41 -0.19 9.71
N VAL A 96 6.13 0.84 9.28
CA VAL A 96 5.94 1.51 7.99
C VAL A 96 7.19 1.35 7.16
N VAL A 97 7.08 0.67 6.04
CA VAL A 97 8.18 0.48 5.09
C VAL A 97 8.03 1.45 3.94
N VAL A 98 8.98 2.36 3.78
CA VAL A 98 9.07 3.28 2.64
C VAL A 98 10.18 2.82 1.74
N GLU A 99 9.88 2.58 0.47
CA GLU A 99 10.85 2.13 -0.52
C GLU A 99 10.95 3.14 -1.66
N TYR A 100 12.17 3.54 -1.97
CA TYR A 100 12.51 4.32 -3.13
C TYR A 100 13.19 3.45 -4.18
N LEU A 101 12.52 3.20 -5.31
CA LEU A 101 12.98 2.36 -6.41
C LEU A 101 13.41 3.24 -7.58
N TYR A 102 14.64 3.08 -8.07
CA TYR A 102 15.22 3.95 -9.09
C TYR A 102 16.19 3.21 -10.02
N LEU A 103 16.48 3.78 -11.18
CA LEU A 103 17.44 3.23 -12.14
C LEU A 103 18.87 3.73 -11.92
N ASP A 104 19.04 5.03 -11.61
CA ASP A 104 20.36 5.62 -11.45
C ASP A 104 20.31 6.91 -10.58
N LEU A 105 21.21 7.02 -9.62
CA LEU A 105 21.39 8.20 -8.77
C LEU A 105 22.70 8.95 -9.04
N GLN A 106 23.43 8.61 -10.10
CA GLN A 106 24.69 9.28 -10.43
C GLN A 106 24.50 10.32 -11.53
N THR A 107 23.64 10.05 -12.48
CA THR A 107 23.49 10.85 -13.70
C THR A 107 22.04 11.22 -14.02
N CYS A 108 21.05 10.52 -13.45
CA CYS A 108 19.64 10.81 -13.75
C CYS A 108 19.09 11.91 -12.84
N ASP A 109 18.90 13.11 -13.38
CA ASP A 109 18.41 14.28 -12.63
C ASP A 109 17.05 14.05 -11.97
N ARG A 110 16.13 13.29 -12.60
CA ARG A 110 14.84 12.93 -11.99
C ARG A 110 15.01 12.05 -10.77
N CYS A 111 15.84 11.01 -10.88
CA CYS A 111 16.09 10.13 -9.76
C CYS A 111 16.79 10.88 -8.62
N ILE A 112 17.80 11.71 -8.94
CA ILE A 112 18.52 12.52 -7.95
C ILE A 112 17.59 13.53 -7.28
N GLY A 113 16.78 14.24 -8.06
CA GLY A 113 15.84 15.23 -7.55
C GLY A 113 14.75 14.61 -6.67
N THR A 114 14.21 13.46 -7.10
CA THR A 114 13.21 12.70 -6.32
C THR A 114 13.81 12.18 -5.03
N ASP A 115 15.04 11.66 -5.06
CA ASP A 115 15.79 11.22 -3.88
C ASP A 115 15.93 12.33 -2.85
N ALA A 116 16.39 13.49 -3.28
CA ALA A 116 16.56 14.66 -2.40
C ALA A 116 15.23 15.13 -1.81
N ALA A 117 14.17 15.22 -2.63
CA ALA A 117 12.84 15.60 -2.16
C ALA A 117 12.29 14.62 -1.12
N LEU A 118 12.44 13.32 -1.38
CA LEU A 118 11.97 12.26 -0.48
C LEU A 118 12.78 12.24 0.83
N ASP A 119 14.10 12.43 0.77
CA ASP A 119 14.94 12.51 1.97
C ASP A 119 14.50 13.64 2.91
N GLU A 120 14.21 14.83 2.38
CA GLU A 120 13.71 15.94 3.19
C GLU A 120 12.34 15.66 3.80
N VAL A 121 11.44 15.03 3.02
CA VAL A 121 10.12 14.61 3.52
C VAL A 121 10.27 13.57 4.62
N MET A 122 11.10 12.55 4.42
CA MET A 122 11.35 11.51 5.41
C MET A 122 12.03 12.06 6.66
N ALA A 123 12.95 12.98 6.54
CA ALA A 123 13.59 13.65 7.69
C ALA A 123 12.55 14.40 8.54
N THR A 124 11.52 14.96 7.91
CA THR A 124 10.44 15.69 8.59
C THR A 124 9.39 14.75 9.18
N LEU A 125 8.95 13.74 8.44
CA LEU A 125 7.85 12.86 8.85
C LEU A 125 8.28 11.78 9.84
N THR A 126 9.50 11.25 9.74
CA THR A 126 9.98 10.15 10.61
C THR A 126 9.86 10.46 12.09
N PRO A 127 10.26 11.64 12.60
CA PRO A 127 10.09 11.97 14.02
C PRO A 127 8.61 11.98 14.45
N ALA A 128 7.73 12.53 13.61
CA ALA A 128 6.31 12.62 13.90
C ALA A 128 5.64 11.23 13.91
N LEU A 129 5.97 10.38 12.93
CA LEU A 129 5.46 9.02 12.85
C LEU A 129 5.96 8.15 14.01
N LYS A 130 7.23 8.29 14.40
CA LYS A 130 7.77 7.61 15.60
C LYS A 130 7.07 8.07 16.87
N LEU A 131 6.76 9.35 17.01
CA LEU A 131 5.99 9.87 18.14
C LEU A 131 4.56 9.31 18.15
N ALA A 132 3.97 9.03 16.98
CA ALA A 132 2.69 8.37 16.84
C ALA A 132 2.76 6.83 17.06
N GLY A 133 3.93 6.27 17.35
CA GLY A 133 4.13 4.86 17.68
C GLY A 133 4.47 3.97 16.48
N PHE A 134 4.78 4.53 15.32
CA PHE A 134 5.20 3.77 14.15
C PHE A 134 6.71 3.56 14.13
N GLU A 135 7.15 2.38 13.71
CA GLU A 135 8.53 2.11 13.36
C GLU A 135 8.72 2.31 11.85
N ILE A 136 9.69 3.14 11.46
CA ILE A 136 9.89 3.51 10.06
C ILE A 136 11.14 2.83 9.51
N LYS A 137 10.95 2.05 8.43
CA LYS A 137 12.03 1.51 7.59
C LYS A 137 12.04 2.26 6.26
N TYR A 138 13.15 2.91 5.94
CA TYR A 138 13.33 3.63 4.69
C TYR A 138 14.46 3.00 3.88
N ASN A 139 14.12 2.46 2.71
CA ASN A 139 15.01 1.71 1.84
C ASN A 139 15.12 2.39 0.47
N LYS A 140 16.35 2.55 -0.01
CA LYS A 140 16.66 3.01 -1.37
C LYS A 140 17.20 1.83 -2.17
N ILE A 141 16.54 1.48 -3.27
CA ILE A 141 16.83 0.26 -4.02
C ILE A 141 17.05 0.59 -5.50
N GLU A 142 18.30 0.44 -5.93
CA GLU A 142 18.65 0.58 -7.35
C GLU A 142 18.22 -0.66 -8.13
N MET A 143 17.38 -0.46 -9.12
CA MET A 143 16.93 -1.50 -10.05
C MET A 143 17.99 -1.80 -11.10
N LYS A 144 19.07 -2.49 -10.67
CA LYS A 144 20.28 -2.71 -11.49
C LYS A 144 20.04 -3.65 -12.67
N THR A 145 19.13 -4.61 -12.52
CA THR A 145 18.91 -5.67 -13.51
C THR A 145 17.41 -5.89 -13.75
N ALA A 146 17.08 -6.49 -14.90
CA ALA A 146 15.72 -6.84 -15.26
C ALA A 146 15.09 -7.84 -14.28
N GLU A 147 15.88 -8.79 -13.76
CA GLU A 147 15.42 -9.76 -12.76
C GLU A 147 15.03 -9.08 -11.44
N LEU A 148 15.83 -8.09 -11.01
CA LEU A 148 15.53 -7.32 -9.81
C LEU A 148 14.28 -6.47 -10.00
N ALA A 149 14.14 -5.82 -11.16
CA ALA A 149 12.94 -5.08 -11.51
C ALA A 149 11.70 -5.99 -11.55
N ALA A 150 11.83 -7.21 -12.07
CA ALA A 150 10.74 -8.19 -12.05
C ALA A 150 10.39 -8.63 -10.63
N LYS A 151 11.38 -8.90 -9.77
CA LYS A 151 11.18 -9.25 -8.36
C LYS A 151 10.38 -8.18 -7.61
N TYR A 152 10.69 -6.92 -7.87
CA TYR A 152 10.01 -5.77 -7.24
C TYR A 152 8.77 -5.32 -8.02
N GLN A 153 8.37 -6.00 -9.09
CA GLN A 153 7.26 -5.58 -9.98
C GLN A 153 7.38 -4.09 -10.35
N PHE A 154 8.59 -3.67 -10.72
CA PHE A 154 8.92 -2.28 -10.99
C PHE A 154 8.38 -1.86 -12.35
N LEU A 155 7.55 -0.83 -12.39
CA LEU A 155 6.86 -0.39 -13.60
C LEU A 155 7.54 0.77 -14.30
N SER A 156 8.07 1.73 -13.55
CA SER A 156 8.71 2.94 -14.08
C SER A 156 9.64 3.58 -13.06
N SER A 157 10.61 4.35 -13.53
CA SER A 157 11.58 5.07 -12.69
C SER A 157 11.32 6.59 -12.69
N PRO A 158 11.37 7.23 -11.51
CA PRO A 158 11.45 6.66 -10.17
C PRO A 158 10.09 6.21 -9.63
N THR A 159 10.07 5.31 -8.66
CA THR A 159 8.86 4.86 -7.96
C THR A 159 9.05 4.92 -6.45
N ILE A 160 8.04 5.37 -5.73
CA ILE A 160 8.01 5.40 -4.27
C ILE A 160 6.85 4.54 -3.78
N ARG A 161 7.14 3.65 -2.83
CA ARG A 161 6.16 2.77 -2.21
C ARG A 161 6.11 2.96 -0.71
N VAL A 162 4.93 2.81 -0.17
CA VAL A 162 4.71 2.73 1.28
C VAL A 162 3.95 1.43 1.56
N ASN A 163 4.53 0.57 2.39
CA ASN A 163 4.00 -0.77 2.68
C ASN A 163 3.72 -1.58 1.39
N GLY A 164 4.62 -1.51 0.41
CA GLY A 164 4.50 -2.18 -0.88
C GLY A 164 3.58 -1.50 -1.90
N GLN A 165 2.78 -0.51 -1.50
CA GLN A 165 1.87 0.21 -2.39
C GLN A 165 2.57 1.40 -3.06
N ASP A 166 2.46 1.52 -4.39
CA ASP A 166 2.91 2.70 -5.14
C ASP A 166 2.05 3.92 -4.78
N ILE A 167 2.66 4.94 -4.22
CA ILE A 167 1.96 6.15 -3.73
C ILE A 167 1.93 7.29 -4.75
N CYS A 168 2.54 7.09 -5.92
CA CYS A 168 2.74 8.17 -6.91
C CYS A 168 1.59 8.29 -7.93
N GLY A 169 0.50 7.50 -7.75
CA GLY A 169 -0.62 7.50 -8.68
C GLY A 169 -0.36 6.74 -9.98
N PRO A 170 -1.11 6.99 -11.05
CA PRO A 170 -0.94 6.33 -12.34
C PRO A 170 0.49 6.45 -12.88
N VAL A 171 0.93 5.44 -13.63
CA VAL A 171 2.24 5.49 -14.29
C VAL A 171 2.08 6.25 -15.60
N GLU A 172 2.53 7.50 -15.60
CA GLU A 172 2.72 8.31 -16.80
C GLU A 172 4.22 8.54 -17.01
N GLU A 173 4.65 8.52 -18.27
CA GLU A 173 6.06 8.59 -18.61
C GLU A 173 6.29 9.61 -19.74
N ASN A 174 7.43 10.29 -19.67
CA ASN A 174 7.94 11.07 -20.79
C ASN A 174 9.42 10.79 -21.02
N SER A 175 9.95 11.22 -22.17
CA SER A 175 11.34 11.00 -22.56
C SER A 175 12.32 11.48 -21.47
N CYS A 176 13.30 10.64 -21.17
CA CYS A 176 14.35 10.92 -20.18
C CYS A 176 15.73 10.89 -20.84
N GLY A 177 16.30 12.06 -21.07
CA GLY A 177 17.63 12.20 -21.69
C GLY A 177 18.73 11.45 -20.95
N CYS A 178 18.79 11.58 -19.62
CA CYS A 178 19.81 10.91 -18.81
C CYS A 178 19.75 9.38 -18.92
N CYS A 179 18.54 8.77 -18.79
CA CYS A 179 18.39 7.32 -18.92
C CYS A 179 18.66 6.84 -20.34
N SER A 180 18.31 7.65 -21.34
CA SER A 180 18.63 7.36 -22.75
C SER A 180 20.14 7.43 -23.01
N GLU A 181 20.87 8.36 -22.39
CA GLU A 181 22.32 8.39 -22.44
C GLU A 181 22.98 7.19 -21.74
N ILE A 182 22.46 6.77 -20.59
CA ILE A 182 22.97 5.59 -19.86
C ILE A 182 22.80 4.32 -20.69
N SER A 183 21.64 4.09 -21.26
CA SER A 183 21.33 2.86 -22.02
C SER A 183 21.78 2.93 -23.48
N GLY A 184 21.79 4.11 -24.11
CA GLY A 184 21.97 4.29 -25.54
C GLY A 184 20.74 3.97 -26.37
N THR A 185 19.58 3.89 -25.71
CA THR A 185 18.27 3.66 -26.31
C THR A 185 17.31 4.75 -25.83
N ASP A 186 16.22 5.00 -26.56
CA ASP A 186 15.19 5.93 -26.09
C ASP A 186 14.51 5.35 -24.86
N VAL A 187 14.59 6.04 -23.74
CA VAL A 187 14.01 5.65 -22.45
C VAL A 187 13.10 6.76 -21.95
N ALA A 188 11.91 6.39 -21.54
CA ALA A 188 11.01 7.26 -20.81
C ALA A 188 11.11 6.99 -19.29
N CYS A 189 10.91 8.03 -18.50
CA CYS A 189 10.85 7.96 -17.05
C CYS A 189 9.54 8.54 -16.54
N ARG A 190 9.16 8.14 -15.34
CA ARG A 190 7.92 8.57 -14.71
C ARG A 190 7.86 10.08 -14.55
N VAL A 191 6.69 10.62 -14.78
CA VAL A 191 6.27 11.96 -14.37
C VAL A 191 5.20 11.86 -13.29
N PHE A 192 5.06 12.91 -12.50
CA PHE A 192 4.18 12.94 -11.35
C PHE A 192 3.09 13.99 -11.57
N GLU A 193 1.84 13.59 -11.48
CA GLU A 193 0.69 14.47 -11.58
C GLU A 193 0.28 14.96 -10.19
N TYR A 194 0.25 16.28 -9.99
CA TYR A 194 -0.18 16.87 -8.73
C TYR A 194 -0.90 18.21 -8.97
N ASN A 195 -2.11 18.35 -8.45
CA ASN A 195 -2.96 19.54 -8.61
C ASN A 195 -3.20 19.97 -10.08
N GLY A 196 -3.19 19.01 -11.01
CA GLY A 196 -3.38 19.25 -12.45
C GLY A 196 -2.13 19.73 -13.18
N GLU A 197 -0.98 19.64 -12.57
CA GLU A 197 0.32 19.92 -13.17
C GLU A 197 1.21 18.68 -13.17
N SER A 198 2.04 18.53 -14.21
CA SER A 198 3.01 17.44 -14.36
C SER A 198 4.40 17.86 -13.88
N TYR A 199 5.05 17.00 -13.14
CA TYR A 199 6.36 17.24 -12.55
C TYR A 199 7.35 16.12 -12.89
N ASP A 200 8.57 16.45 -13.24
CA ASP A 200 9.68 15.50 -13.39
C ASP A 200 10.23 15.03 -12.03
N VAL A 201 10.14 15.90 -11.02
CA VAL A 201 10.46 15.61 -9.61
C VAL A 201 9.22 15.91 -8.79
N PRO A 202 8.72 14.95 -7.97
CA PRO A 202 7.48 15.14 -7.25
C PRO A 202 7.61 16.26 -6.20
N PRO A 203 6.60 17.14 -6.06
CA PRO A 203 6.56 18.12 -4.99
C PRO A 203 6.57 17.45 -3.61
N LYS A 204 7.24 18.06 -2.64
CA LYS A 204 7.34 17.53 -1.26
C LYS A 204 5.97 17.38 -0.60
N GLU A 205 5.06 18.30 -0.90
CA GLU A 205 3.68 18.28 -0.40
C GLU A 205 2.91 17.06 -0.92
N MET A 206 3.12 16.69 -2.20
CA MET A 206 2.56 15.48 -2.79
C MET A 206 3.07 14.24 -2.05
N LEU A 207 4.39 14.13 -1.88
CA LEU A 207 5.01 12.99 -1.19
C LEU A 207 4.56 12.88 0.25
N ALA A 208 4.60 13.97 1.00
CA ALA A 208 4.18 14.00 2.40
C ALA A 208 2.70 13.60 2.55
N GLY A 209 1.83 14.17 1.72
CA GLY A 209 0.40 13.85 1.73
C GLY A 209 0.11 12.39 1.39
N ALA A 210 0.79 11.84 0.37
CA ALA A 210 0.62 10.46 -0.05
C ALA A 210 1.14 9.46 1.01
N ILE A 211 2.30 9.72 1.61
CA ILE A 211 2.85 8.91 2.70
C ILE A 211 1.88 8.89 3.89
N LEU A 212 1.45 10.06 4.37
CA LEU A 212 0.54 10.17 5.50
C LEU A 212 -0.82 9.52 5.21
N LYS A 213 -1.36 9.70 3.99
CA LYS A 213 -2.61 9.06 3.58
C LYS A 213 -2.49 7.54 3.64
N THR A 214 -1.39 6.95 3.17
CA THR A 214 -1.19 5.50 3.20
C THR A 214 -0.97 4.98 4.62
N VAL A 215 -0.22 5.70 5.46
CA VAL A 215 0.05 5.30 6.85
C VAL A 215 -1.21 5.33 7.71
N PHE A 216 -2.07 6.34 7.56
CA PHE A 216 -3.26 6.54 8.40
C PHE A 216 -4.57 6.14 7.74
N GLY A 217 -4.61 5.98 6.41
CA GLY A 217 -5.84 5.69 5.64
C GLY A 217 -6.16 4.21 5.47
N GLY A 218 -5.27 3.32 5.88
CA GLY A 218 -5.37 1.88 5.58
C GLY A 218 -4.96 1.57 4.12
N ALA A 219 -4.48 0.36 3.89
CA ALA A 219 -4.07 -0.07 2.56
C ALA A 219 -5.29 -0.20 1.63
N ASP A 220 -5.31 0.55 0.54
CA ASP A 220 -6.15 0.21 -0.60
C ASP A 220 -5.67 -1.14 -1.16
N SER A 221 -6.59 -2.03 -1.49
CA SER A 221 -6.32 -3.41 -1.91
C SER A 221 -5.22 -3.50 -2.98
N CYS A 222 -4.23 -4.36 -2.75
CA CYS A 222 -3.25 -4.74 -3.78
C CYS A 222 -3.98 -5.28 -5.01
N SER A 223 -3.77 -4.69 -6.16
CA SER A 223 -4.19 -5.26 -7.45
C SER A 223 -3.18 -6.35 -7.84
N CYS A 224 -3.50 -7.61 -7.60
CA CYS A 224 -2.74 -8.75 -8.09
C CYS A 224 -3.03 -8.93 -9.59
N GLY A 225 -2.28 -8.24 -10.45
CA GLY A 225 -2.22 -8.50 -11.88
C GLY A 225 -0.95 -9.26 -12.23
N ASP A 226 -0.97 -10.03 -13.33
CA ASP A 226 0.24 -10.67 -13.85
C ASP A 226 1.25 -9.58 -14.24
N TYR A 227 2.36 -9.51 -13.47
CA TYR A 227 3.43 -8.56 -13.78
C TYR A 227 4.15 -8.95 -15.08
N LYS A 228 4.30 -7.98 -15.96
CA LYS A 228 5.15 -8.08 -17.14
C LYS A 228 6.11 -6.89 -17.14
N LEU A 229 7.41 -7.18 -17.29
CA LEU A 229 8.40 -6.11 -17.37
C LEU A 229 8.06 -5.17 -18.53
N PRO A 230 7.89 -3.86 -18.27
CA PRO A 230 7.60 -2.87 -19.29
C PRO A 230 8.64 -2.84 -20.41
N ASP A 231 8.20 -2.62 -21.65
CA ASP A 231 9.10 -2.61 -22.81
C ASP A 231 10.14 -1.49 -22.72
N ASN A 232 9.79 -0.37 -22.12
CA ASN A 232 10.69 0.73 -21.82
C ASN A 232 11.86 0.31 -20.89
N LEU A 233 11.59 -0.44 -19.83
CA LEU A 233 12.62 -0.97 -18.94
C LEU A 233 13.47 -2.07 -19.61
N LYS A 234 12.87 -2.91 -20.47
CA LYS A 234 13.64 -3.89 -21.28
C LYS A 234 14.66 -3.16 -22.15
N ALA A 235 14.21 -2.14 -22.89
CA ALA A 235 15.09 -1.35 -23.75
C ALA A 235 16.25 -0.72 -22.95
N PHE A 236 15.98 -0.23 -21.74
CA PHE A 236 17.00 0.30 -20.83
C PHE A 236 18.05 -0.76 -20.46
N TYR A 237 17.62 -1.94 -19.99
CA TYR A 237 18.55 -2.98 -19.54
C TYR A 237 19.35 -3.60 -20.69
N GLU A 238 18.73 -3.84 -21.83
CA GLU A 238 19.38 -4.34 -23.05
C GLU A 238 20.43 -3.35 -23.56
N GLY A 239 20.08 -2.07 -23.60
CA GLY A 239 20.99 -1.01 -24.02
C GLY A 239 22.18 -0.87 -23.08
N LYS A 240 21.95 -0.85 -21.75
CA LYS A 240 22.99 -0.80 -20.74
C LYS A 240 23.98 -1.98 -20.86
N THR A 241 23.46 -3.19 -21.11
CA THR A 241 24.28 -4.38 -21.28
C THR A 241 25.13 -4.29 -22.56
N SER A 242 24.55 -3.83 -23.66
CA SER A 242 25.24 -3.67 -24.95
C SER A 242 26.37 -2.65 -24.85
N LYS A 243 26.18 -1.52 -24.17
CA LYS A 243 27.23 -0.52 -23.93
C LYS A 243 28.37 -1.06 -23.06
N SER A 244 28.06 -1.84 -22.03
CA SER A 244 29.07 -2.43 -21.15
C SER A 244 29.94 -3.45 -21.91
N ALA A 245 29.35 -4.18 -22.87
CA ALA A 245 30.08 -5.14 -23.70
C ALA A 245 31.04 -4.47 -24.71
N CYS A 246 30.72 -3.25 -25.18
CA CYS A 246 31.57 -2.50 -26.12
C CYS A 246 32.72 -1.72 -25.43
N SER A 247 32.80 -1.70 -24.10
CA SER A 247 33.88 -1.01 -23.35
C SER A 247 35.17 -1.83 -23.20
N CYS A 248 35.29 -2.98 -23.86
CA CYS A 248 36.56 -3.71 -23.96
C CYS A 248 37.47 -2.99 -24.94
N GLY A 249 38.45 -2.27 -24.41
CA GLY A 249 39.37 -1.41 -25.11
C GLY A 249 39.98 -1.89 -26.39
N GLY A 250 40.08 -0.97 -27.33
CA GLY A 250 41.10 -0.82 -28.33
C GLY A 250 41.40 -1.98 -29.29
N SER A 251 41.17 -1.72 -30.59
CA SER A 251 41.60 -2.47 -31.74
C SER A 251 40.67 -3.59 -32.24
N CYS A 252 39.65 -3.18 -32.98
CA CYS A 252 39.19 -3.93 -34.15
C CYS A 252 38.82 -2.90 -35.22
N CYS A 253 39.79 -2.61 -36.09
CA CYS A 253 39.59 -2.23 -37.50
C CYS A 253 39.98 -3.40 -38.35
#